data_8fc60b95dc8ddaac2ef1966c8fcd853a
#
_entry.id   8fc60b95dc8ddaac2ef1966c8fcd853a
#
_cell.length_a   1.000
_cell.length_b   1.000
_cell.length_c   1.000
_cell.angle_alpha   90.00
_cell.angle_beta   90.00
_cell.angle_gamma   90.00
#
_symmetry.space_group_name_H-M   'P 1'
#
loop_
_entity.id
_entity.type
_entity.pdbx_description
1 polymer ?
#
loop_
_entity_poly.entity_id
_entity_poly.type
_entity_poly.pdbx_seq_one_letter_code
_entity_poly.pdbx_strand_id
1 'polypeptide(L)'
;MKLIYVASPYAGDVERNVEYAKQACRTVMESGHAFLAPHLMYPSVLNDAVPEERQAVMELGLTLLHRCDELWAFGPCVSSGMQAEIAEAERLRIPVRRMDVTQEPAPER
;
A
#
# COMPACT_ATOMS: atom_id res chain seq x y z
N MET A 1 5.10 4.72 -17.81
CA MET A 1 4.38 4.04 -16.72
C MET A 1 5.32 3.81 -15.55
N LYS A 2 4.92 4.23 -14.38
CA LYS A 2 5.72 4.03 -13.17
C LYS A 2 5.18 2.86 -12.37
N LEU A 3 6.03 2.32 -11.48
CA LEU A 3 5.61 1.32 -10.52
C LEU A 3 5.40 2.02 -9.19
N ILE A 4 4.17 1.96 -8.68
CA ILE A 4 3.76 2.68 -7.48
C ILE A 4 3.57 1.68 -6.34
N TYR A 5 4.25 1.94 -5.23
CA TYR A 5 4.03 1.17 -4.00
C TYR A 5 2.80 1.73 -3.32
N VAL A 6 1.82 0.88 -3.09
CA VAL A 6 0.57 1.29 -2.46
C VAL A 6 0.68 1.04 -0.97
N ALA A 7 0.72 2.11 -0.18
CA ALA A 7 0.74 2.04 1.27
C ALA A 7 -0.65 2.39 1.77
N SER A 8 -1.26 1.50 2.53
CA SER A 8 -2.61 1.71 3.05
C SER A 8 -2.76 0.96 4.37
N PRO A 9 -3.77 1.30 5.19
CA PRO A 9 -3.99 0.59 6.45
C PRO A 9 -4.32 -0.88 6.21
N TYR A 10 -3.87 -1.75 7.12
CA TYR A 10 -4.19 -3.16 7.04
C TYR A 10 -4.78 -3.67 8.35
N ALA A 11 -4.08 -3.49 9.47
CA ALA A 11 -4.51 -4.01 10.76
C ALA A 11 -5.82 -3.37 11.20
N GLY A 12 -6.54 -4.08 12.06
CA GLY A 12 -7.84 -3.62 12.53
C GLY A 12 -8.95 -4.32 11.75
N ASP A 13 -9.78 -3.58 11.07
CA ASP A 13 -10.83 -4.16 10.24
C ASP A 13 -10.20 -4.59 8.91
N VAL A 14 -9.64 -5.79 8.92
CA VAL A 14 -8.86 -6.30 7.79
C VAL A 14 -9.69 -6.38 6.51
N GLU A 15 -10.93 -6.87 6.62
CA GLU A 15 -11.79 -7.00 5.45
C GLU A 15 -12.03 -5.66 4.77
N ARG A 16 -12.35 -4.67 5.58
CA ARG A 16 -12.61 -3.34 5.07
C ARG A 16 -11.34 -2.71 4.50
N ASN A 17 -10.22 -2.93 5.18
CA ASN A 17 -8.94 -2.39 4.72
C ASN A 17 -8.48 -3.04 3.42
N VAL A 18 -8.78 -4.32 3.23
CA VAL A 18 -8.48 -4.98 1.96
C VAL A 18 -9.30 -4.36 0.83
N GLU A 19 -10.57 -4.10 1.07
CA GLU A 19 -11.40 -3.44 0.05
C GLU A 19 -10.88 -2.05 -0.26
N TYR A 20 -10.46 -1.32 0.75
CA TYR A 20 -9.89 0.00 0.56
C TYR A 20 -8.61 -0.07 -0.27
N ALA A 21 -7.75 -1.05 0.02
CA ALA A 21 -6.51 -1.23 -0.73
C ALA A 21 -6.79 -1.56 -2.20
N LYS A 22 -7.83 -2.33 -2.46
CA LYS A 22 -8.21 -2.63 -3.85
C LYS A 22 -8.59 -1.36 -4.59
N GLN A 23 -9.34 -0.48 -3.94
CA GLN A 23 -9.72 0.78 -4.55
C GLN A 23 -8.50 1.67 -4.76
N ALA A 24 -7.55 1.66 -3.82
CA ALA A 24 -6.31 2.41 -3.98
C ALA A 24 -5.55 1.93 -5.21
N CYS A 25 -5.45 0.61 -5.39
CA CYS A 25 -4.79 0.05 -6.56
C CYS A 25 -5.49 0.47 -7.84
N ARG A 26 -6.81 0.50 -7.81
CA ARG A 26 -7.57 0.94 -8.98
C ARG A 26 -7.27 2.40 -9.31
N THR A 27 -7.15 3.23 -8.29
CA THR A 27 -6.79 4.64 -8.49
C THR A 27 -5.43 4.77 -9.17
N VAL A 28 -4.46 3.96 -8.74
CA VAL A 28 -3.13 3.96 -9.35
C VAL A 28 -3.23 3.55 -10.82
N MET A 29 -3.95 2.49 -11.09
CA MET A 29 -4.11 2.01 -12.46
C MET A 29 -4.78 3.05 -13.34
N GLU A 30 -5.80 3.71 -12.83
CA GLU A 30 -6.52 4.72 -13.60
C GLU A 30 -5.68 5.96 -13.83
N SER A 31 -4.62 6.14 -13.05
CA SER A 31 -3.65 7.21 -13.27
C SER A 31 -2.60 6.83 -14.31
N GLY A 32 -2.68 5.63 -14.86
CA GLY A 32 -1.75 5.19 -15.89
C GLY A 32 -0.50 4.53 -15.38
N HIS A 33 -0.53 3.98 -14.15
CA HIS A 33 0.64 3.37 -13.55
C HIS A 33 0.36 1.95 -13.10
N ALA A 34 1.44 1.18 -12.90
CA ALA A 34 1.35 -0.15 -12.31
C ALA A 34 1.41 -0.01 -10.79
N PHE A 35 0.74 -0.92 -10.09
CA PHE A 35 0.73 -0.87 -8.63
C PHE A 35 1.36 -2.12 -8.04
N LEU A 36 1.87 -1.96 -6.82
CA LEU A 36 2.38 -3.05 -6.02
C LEU A 36 1.79 -2.86 -4.63
N ALA A 37 0.97 -3.80 -4.20
CA ALA A 37 0.25 -3.68 -2.94
C ALA A 37 0.49 -4.92 -2.08
N PRO A 38 1.50 -4.89 -1.20
CA PRO A 38 1.83 -6.07 -0.39
C PRO A 38 0.67 -6.56 0.46
N HIS A 39 -0.20 -5.67 0.93
CA HIS A 39 -1.34 -6.08 1.75
C HIS A 39 -2.37 -6.91 0.98
N LEU A 40 -2.33 -6.89 -0.34
CA LEU A 40 -3.20 -7.74 -1.15
C LEU A 40 -2.51 -9.02 -1.57
N MET A 41 -1.21 -9.09 -1.38
CA MET A 41 -0.42 -10.20 -1.88
C MET A 41 -0.01 -11.16 -0.78
N TYR A 42 0.63 -10.65 0.27
CA TYR A 42 1.22 -11.50 1.29
C TYR A 42 0.22 -12.18 2.24
N PRO A 43 -0.93 -11.58 2.59
CA PRO A 43 -1.82 -12.24 3.54
C PRO A 43 -2.38 -13.59 3.06
N SER A 44 -2.35 -13.83 1.76
CA SER A 44 -2.80 -15.12 1.24
C SER A 44 -1.71 -16.19 1.39
N VAL A 45 -0.50 -15.80 1.74
CA VAL A 45 0.63 -16.70 1.85
C VAL A 45 1.15 -16.79 3.27
N LEU A 46 1.13 -15.69 4.01
CA LEU A 46 1.69 -15.58 5.34
C LEU A 46 0.63 -15.20 6.35
N ASN A 47 0.78 -15.71 7.57
CA ASN A 47 -0.18 -15.46 8.64
C ASN A 47 0.33 -14.32 9.52
N ASP A 48 -0.36 -13.20 9.48
CA ASP A 48 0.02 -12.01 10.24
C ASP A 48 -0.06 -12.20 11.75
N ALA A 49 -0.79 -13.23 12.21
CA ALA A 49 -0.88 -13.52 13.64
C ALA A 49 0.37 -14.22 14.16
N VAL A 50 1.23 -14.72 13.27
CA VAL A 50 2.49 -15.36 13.67
C VAL A 50 3.58 -14.28 13.63
N PRO A 51 4.22 -13.98 14.79
CA PRO A 51 5.18 -12.85 14.82
C PRO A 51 6.30 -12.95 13.79
N GLU A 52 6.83 -14.14 13.56
CA GLU A 52 7.89 -14.31 12.58
C GLU A 52 7.41 -14.01 11.18
N GLU A 53 6.17 -14.38 10.87
CA GLU A 53 5.63 -14.11 9.54
C GLU A 53 5.26 -12.66 9.35
N ARG A 54 4.80 -12.01 10.43
CA ARG A 54 4.54 -10.57 10.36
C ARG A 54 5.85 -9.82 10.09
N GLN A 55 6.93 -10.24 10.76
CA GLN A 55 8.24 -9.63 10.54
C GLN A 55 8.69 -9.86 9.10
N ALA A 56 8.46 -11.06 8.56
CA ALA A 56 8.81 -11.36 7.19
C ALA A 56 8.05 -10.47 6.21
N VAL A 57 6.75 -10.26 6.45
CA VAL A 57 5.96 -9.39 5.58
C VAL A 57 6.54 -7.98 5.55
N MET A 58 6.93 -7.47 6.72
CA MET A 58 7.52 -6.15 6.79
C MET A 58 8.80 -6.07 5.97
N GLU A 59 9.68 -7.04 6.12
CA GLU A 59 10.96 -7.04 5.40
C GLU A 59 10.76 -7.19 3.89
N LEU A 60 9.83 -8.07 3.51
CA LEU A 60 9.55 -8.28 2.09
C LEU A 60 8.94 -7.02 1.48
N GLY A 61 8.04 -6.38 2.20
CA GLY A 61 7.43 -5.15 1.73
C GLY A 61 8.46 -4.06 1.49
N LEU A 62 9.37 -3.86 2.45
CA LEU A 62 10.39 -2.84 2.30
C LEU A 62 11.34 -3.17 1.15
N THR A 63 11.62 -4.46 0.94
CA THR A 63 12.44 -4.89 -0.19
C THR A 63 11.79 -4.53 -1.51
N LEU A 64 10.48 -4.76 -1.61
CA LEU A 64 9.75 -4.42 -2.83
C LEU A 64 9.72 -2.92 -3.06
N LEU A 65 9.63 -2.15 -1.98
CA LEU A 65 9.61 -0.70 -2.06
C LEU A 65 10.86 -0.17 -2.77
N HIS A 66 12.01 -0.81 -2.54
CA HIS A 66 13.25 -0.40 -3.19
C HIS A 66 13.17 -0.42 -4.71
N ARG A 67 12.26 -1.19 -5.27
CA ARG A 67 12.12 -1.31 -6.72
C ARG A 67 11.03 -0.42 -7.27
N CYS A 68 10.34 0.33 -6.43
CA CYS A 68 9.23 1.18 -6.88
C CYS A 68 9.72 2.58 -7.20
N ASP A 69 8.99 3.24 -8.09
CA ASP A 69 9.31 4.60 -8.49
C ASP A 69 8.77 5.62 -7.50
N GLU A 70 7.62 5.36 -6.92
CA GLU A 70 6.99 6.25 -5.96
C GLU A 70 6.22 5.41 -4.94
N LEU A 71 5.96 6.02 -3.79
CA LEU A 71 5.05 5.46 -2.80
C LEU A 71 3.85 6.38 -2.69
N TRP A 72 2.67 5.82 -2.88
CA TRP A 72 1.43 6.57 -2.67
C TRP A 72 0.78 6.06 -1.40
N ALA A 73 0.61 6.96 -0.44
CA ALA A 73 0.03 6.64 0.87
C ALA A 73 -1.44 7.04 0.87
N PHE A 74 -2.29 6.05 1.03
CA PHE A 74 -3.75 6.22 0.95
C PHE A 74 -4.37 6.17 2.33
N GLY A 75 -5.34 7.02 2.55
CA GLY A 75 -6.12 7.00 3.77
C GLY A 75 -6.04 8.31 4.52
N PRO A 76 -7.05 8.58 5.37
CA PRO A 76 -7.08 9.81 6.14
C PRO A 76 -6.01 9.84 7.23
N CYS A 77 -5.58 8.66 7.69
CA CYS A 77 -4.60 8.55 8.75
C CYS A 77 -3.48 7.62 8.32
N VAL A 78 -2.29 7.85 8.85
CA VAL A 78 -1.14 7.02 8.57
C VAL A 78 -0.97 6.04 9.73
N SER A 79 -1.07 4.73 9.43
CA SER A 79 -0.86 3.71 10.45
C SER A 79 0.63 3.57 10.76
N SER A 80 0.95 2.83 11.83
CA SER A 80 2.35 2.63 12.19
C SER A 80 3.12 1.90 11.09
N GLY A 81 2.47 0.91 10.44
CA GLY A 81 3.10 0.23 9.32
C GLY A 81 3.35 1.16 8.14
N MET A 82 2.39 2.03 7.86
CA MET A 82 2.57 3.02 6.80
C MET A 82 3.69 4.00 7.13
N GLN A 83 3.83 4.37 8.41
CA GLN A 83 4.91 5.27 8.82
C GLN A 83 6.27 4.67 8.52
N ALA A 84 6.43 3.37 8.77
CA ALA A 84 7.69 2.70 8.48
C ALA A 84 7.97 2.67 6.98
N GLU A 85 6.95 2.44 6.17
CA GLU A 85 7.09 2.43 4.72
C GLU A 85 7.45 3.81 4.19
N ILE A 86 6.78 4.83 4.70
CA ILE A 86 7.04 6.21 4.29
C ILE A 86 8.47 6.62 4.68
N ALA A 87 8.89 6.27 5.90
CA ALA A 87 10.24 6.60 6.35
C ALA A 87 11.29 5.95 5.46
N GLU A 88 11.06 4.70 5.07
CA GLU A 88 12.00 4.01 4.20
C GLU A 88 12.03 4.64 2.81
N ALA A 89 10.88 5.01 2.28
CA ALA A 89 10.81 5.69 0.98
C ALA A 89 11.58 7.00 1.02
N GLU A 90 11.41 7.76 2.10
CA GLU A 90 12.13 9.02 2.25
C GLU A 90 13.63 8.81 2.34
N ARG A 91 14.04 7.76 3.08
CA ARG A 91 15.45 7.44 3.18
C ARG A 91 16.04 7.10 1.82
N LEU A 92 15.25 6.44 0.97
CA LEU A 92 15.68 6.04 -0.37
C LEU A 92 15.49 7.15 -1.40
N ARG A 93 14.93 8.29 -0.98
CA ARG A 93 14.59 9.40 -1.88
C ARG A 93 13.58 9.01 -2.93
N ILE A 94 12.69 8.10 -2.57
CA ILE A 94 11.56 7.74 -3.42
C ILE A 94 10.44 8.72 -3.11
N PRO A 95 9.86 9.40 -4.09
CA PRO A 95 8.80 10.37 -3.84
C PRO A 95 7.61 9.74 -3.13
N VAL A 96 7.09 10.45 -2.13
CA VAL A 96 5.92 10.02 -1.36
C VAL A 96 4.78 10.98 -1.65
N ARG A 97 3.63 10.44 -2.04
CA ARG A 97 2.44 11.25 -2.31
C ARG A 97 1.31 10.77 -1.43
N ARG A 98 0.59 11.74 -0.84
CA ARG A 98 -0.61 11.41 -0.08
C ARG A 98 -1.79 11.46 -1.02
N MET A 99 -2.56 10.38 -1.01
CA MET A 99 -3.67 10.21 -1.96
C MET A 99 -4.90 9.76 -1.20
N ASP A 100 -6.05 9.99 -1.79
CA ASP A 100 -7.30 9.46 -1.28
C ASP A 100 -7.96 8.62 -2.34
N VAL A 101 -8.71 7.64 -1.88
CA VAL A 101 -9.53 6.84 -2.78
C VAL A 101 -10.78 7.63 -3.08
N THR A 102 -11.13 7.68 -4.35
CA THR A 102 -12.39 8.28 -4.75
C THR A 102 -13.51 7.49 -4.13
N GLN A 103 -14.30 8.15 -3.31
CA GLN A 103 -15.28 7.44 -2.56
C GLN A 103 -16.44 7.05 -3.39
N GLU A 104 -16.98 8.00 -4.06
CA GLU A 104 -18.12 7.68 -4.80
C GLU A 104 -17.68 7.03 -6.04
N PRO A 105 -18.44 6.12 -6.49
CA PRO A 105 -18.23 5.61 -7.79
C PRO A 105 -18.23 6.78 -8.67
N ALA A 106 -17.42 6.69 -9.58
CA ALA A 106 -17.45 7.69 -10.56
C ALA A 106 -18.84 7.79 -11.09
N PRO A 107 -19.27 8.95 -11.40
CA PRO A 107 -20.55 9.10 -12.03
C PRO A 107 -20.58 8.19 -13.20
N GLU A 108 -21.66 7.61 -13.43
CA GLU A 108 -21.71 6.73 -14.49
C GLU A 108 -21.20 7.36 -15.62
N ARG A 109 -20.32 6.80 -16.04
CA ARG A 109 -19.74 7.32 -17.17
C ARG A 109 -20.11 6.50 -18.26
#